data_3049382be747864c5f5e8eb76a0decb4
#
_entry.id   3049382be747864c5f5e8eb76a0decb4
#
_cell.length_a   1.000
_cell.length_b   1.000
_cell.length_c   1.000
_cell.angle_alpha   90.00
_cell.angle_beta   90.00
_cell.angle_gamma   90.00
#
_symmetry.space_group_name_H-M   'P 1'
#
loop_
_entity.id
_entity.type
_entity.pdbx_description
1 polymer ?
#
loop_
_entity_poly.entity_id
_entity_poly.type
_entity_poly.pdbx_seq_one_letter_code
_entity_poly.pdbx_strand_id
1 'polypeptide(L)'
;MQQVQQQAPVPAQPQPATVQPLDPAAASQLQQQWDAAAAQLADPSRGNIPAAFQRWKALSQSDNLGFADYAGFLMSYPGWPGEQRMRRNAEDSIELGYYTPAQLVGYFQRFEPVTNTGRAQYAIALANSGDRVRALDWARKAWTGGPLSDTAETTLLGMFGAQFTPQDYDRRIDSLIWAGATGDAGDLLAYATPEKRQLFMDRLAIKTGSGDRASALARNDQAALSDPGYLTDRATYGRANGQSWETRQLLANRPNLASYPEDPEEWYETLLVNARAAENDNQNELAYRIASRVEDAFPLGTDITAQPLGVRDDYTSLTWLAGQTAYYKLGRPKDAARMFALYGAAARSPQTITKGLYWAAKASQQAGDMAAANQYWEQAAKYYDHFYGQLALEKLGRPIPKVTKDVAKLTASGKPDSRPIYMVAQAAGQYGSWQDQSTFLRAIANE
;
A
#
# COMPACT_ATOMS: atom_id res chain seq x y z
N MET A 1 -31.26 -18.12 46.89
CA MET A 1 -30.61 -16.80 46.71
C MET A 1 -30.19 -16.69 45.25
N GLN A 2 -30.99 -15.99 44.45
CA GLN A 2 -30.66 -15.73 43.04
C GLN A 2 -29.72 -14.54 43.00
N GLN A 3 -28.52 -14.70 42.45
CA GLN A 3 -27.62 -13.60 42.13
C GLN A 3 -28.14 -12.89 40.88
N VAL A 4 -28.55 -11.66 41.08
CA VAL A 4 -28.84 -10.72 40.00
C VAL A 4 -27.51 -10.31 39.39
N GLN A 5 -27.24 -10.75 38.16
CA GLN A 5 -26.13 -10.19 37.33
C GLN A 5 -26.49 -8.75 37.03
N GLN A 6 -25.75 -7.79 37.58
CA GLN A 6 -25.78 -6.41 37.16
C GLN A 6 -25.13 -6.34 35.77
N GLN A 7 -25.94 -6.06 34.74
CA GLN A 7 -25.47 -5.64 33.44
C GLN A 7 -24.73 -4.29 33.57
N ALA A 8 -23.54 -4.21 33.04
CA ALA A 8 -22.79 -2.96 32.96
C ALA A 8 -23.61 -1.90 32.16
N PRO A 9 -23.57 -0.62 32.53
CA PRO A 9 -24.29 0.42 31.80
C PRO A 9 -23.78 0.51 30.39
N VAL A 10 -24.70 0.40 29.43
CA VAL A 10 -24.42 0.69 28.03
C VAL A 10 -23.99 2.16 27.92
N PRO A 11 -22.82 2.47 27.34
CA PRO A 11 -22.42 3.86 27.13
C PRO A 11 -23.49 4.62 26.33
N ALA A 12 -23.82 5.84 26.76
CA ALA A 12 -24.77 6.69 26.04
C ALA A 12 -24.28 6.90 24.61
N GLN A 13 -25.14 6.62 23.64
CA GLN A 13 -24.84 6.89 22.23
C GLN A 13 -24.57 8.39 22.06
N PRO A 14 -23.45 8.77 21.39
CA PRO A 14 -23.20 10.16 21.08
C PRO A 14 -24.36 10.70 20.22
N GLN A 15 -24.87 11.85 20.59
CA GLN A 15 -25.89 12.52 19.77
C GLN A 15 -25.24 12.94 18.45
N PRO A 16 -25.92 12.74 17.31
CA PRO A 16 -25.38 13.13 16.01
C PRO A 16 -25.02 14.62 16.02
N ALA A 17 -23.78 14.94 15.67
CA ALA A 17 -23.37 16.31 15.45
C ALA A 17 -24.22 16.89 14.31
N THR A 18 -24.99 17.93 14.59
CA THR A 18 -25.68 18.70 13.57
C THR A 18 -24.65 19.47 12.78
N VAL A 19 -24.27 18.95 11.61
CA VAL A 19 -23.48 19.69 10.62
C VAL A 19 -24.30 20.92 10.24
N GLN A 20 -23.82 22.12 10.58
CA GLN A 20 -24.49 23.35 10.13
C GLN A 20 -24.40 23.40 8.61
N PRO A 21 -25.56 23.59 7.91
CA PRO A 21 -25.52 23.80 6.46
C PRO A 21 -24.67 25.03 6.15
N LEU A 22 -23.85 24.94 5.09
CA LEU A 22 -23.15 26.11 4.55
C LEU A 22 -24.11 27.24 4.29
N ASP A 23 -23.67 28.47 4.56
CA ASP A 23 -24.36 29.66 4.09
C ASP A 23 -24.66 29.48 2.58
N PRO A 24 -25.94 29.67 2.17
CA PRO A 24 -26.35 29.54 0.78
C PRO A 24 -25.49 30.33 -0.23
N ALA A 25 -24.96 31.48 0.20
CA ALA A 25 -24.05 32.29 -0.62
C ALA A 25 -22.69 31.62 -0.81
N ALA A 26 -22.13 31.03 0.24
CA ALA A 26 -20.87 30.28 0.15
C ALA A 26 -21.03 28.99 -0.67
N ALA A 27 -22.14 28.28 -0.51
CA ALA A 27 -22.46 27.10 -1.31
C ALA A 27 -22.62 27.44 -2.79
N SER A 28 -23.26 28.60 -3.11
CA SER A 28 -23.40 29.07 -4.47
C SER A 28 -22.05 29.48 -5.11
N GLN A 29 -21.17 30.13 -4.35
CA GLN A 29 -19.83 30.47 -4.84
C GLN A 29 -18.97 29.23 -5.12
N LEU A 30 -19.03 28.25 -4.25
CA LEU A 30 -18.34 26.97 -4.45
C LEU A 30 -18.88 26.21 -5.66
N GLN A 31 -20.20 26.21 -5.85
CA GLN A 31 -20.80 25.61 -7.04
C GLN A 31 -20.36 26.35 -8.31
N GLN A 32 -20.34 27.67 -8.31
CA GLN A 32 -19.85 28.46 -9.44
C GLN A 32 -18.37 28.22 -9.73
N GLN A 33 -17.54 28.12 -8.70
CA GLN A 33 -16.12 27.76 -8.86
C GLN A 33 -15.94 26.36 -9.44
N TRP A 34 -16.73 25.40 -8.95
CA TRP A 34 -16.76 24.05 -9.48
C TRP A 34 -17.20 23.99 -10.93
N ASP A 35 -18.31 24.66 -11.26
CA ASP A 35 -18.86 24.69 -12.62
C ASP A 35 -17.91 25.43 -13.59
N ALA A 36 -17.25 26.50 -13.14
CA ALA A 36 -16.25 27.21 -13.92
C ALA A 36 -15.00 26.34 -14.15
N ALA A 37 -14.54 25.63 -13.12
CA ALA A 37 -13.45 24.66 -13.26
C ALA A 37 -13.86 23.53 -14.21
N ALA A 38 -15.04 22.95 -14.04
CA ALA A 38 -15.59 21.91 -14.92
C ALA A 38 -15.74 22.38 -16.36
N ALA A 39 -16.22 23.62 -16.58
CA ALA A 39 -16.37 24.19 -17.91
C ALA A 39 -15.04 24.53 -18.60
N GLN A 40 -14.05 25.05 -17.85
CA GLN A 40 -12.67 25.26 -18.39
C GLN A 40 -12.02 23.94 -18.79
N LEU A 41 -12.44 22.85 -18.20
CA LEU A 41 -11.87 21.53 -18.30
C LEU A 41 -12.63 20.64 -19.30
N ALA A 42 -13.84 21.01 -19.69
CA ALA A 42 -14.71 20.21 -20.57
C ALA A 42 -14.33 20.30 -22.07
N ASP A 43 -13.40 21.18 -22.46
CA ASP A 43 -12.95 21.31 -23.87
C ASP A 43 -11.43 21.02 -24.00
N PRO A 44 -11.02 19.74 -24.05
CA PRO A 44 -9.62 19.37 -24.22
C PRO A 44 -9.04 19.82 -25.57
N SER A 45 -9.87 20.05 -26.57
CA SER A 45 -9.44 20.46 -27.92
C SER A 45 -8.99 21.91 -27.99
N ARG A 46 -9.34 22.71 -26.99
CA ARG A 46 -8.97 24.12 -26.85
C ARG A 46 -8.09 24.39 -25.62
N GLY A 47 -7.74 23.35 -24.87
CA GLY A 47 -6.93 23.47 -23.65
C GLY A 47 -5.60 24.18 -23.96
N ASN A 48 -5.33 25.25 -23.22
CA ASN A 48 -4.01 25.89 -23.21
C ASN A 48 -3.02 24.93 -22.52
N ILE A 49 -2.39 24.07 -23.29
CA ILE A 49 -1.43 23.07 -22.81
C ILE A 49 -0.35 23.68 -21.90
N PRO A 50 0.25 24.84 -22.20
CA PRO A 50 1.16 25.50 -21.27
C PRO A 50 0.52 25.83 -19.92
N ALA A 51 -0.73 26.30 -19.88
CA ALA A 51 -1.41 26.57 -18.62
C ALA A 51 -1.72 25.27 -17.84
N ALA A 52 -2.14 24.21 -18.52
CA ALA A 52 -2.35 22.90 -17.90
C ALA A 52 -1.05 22.33 -17.31
N PHE A 53 0.07 22.48 -18.02
CA PHE A 53 1.38 22.06 -17.54
C PHE A 53 1.83 22.86 -16.29
N GLN A 54 1.65 24.19 -16.31
CA GLN A 54 1.96 25.01 -15.13
C GLN A 54 1.07 24.66 -13.94
N ARG A 55 -0.22 24.37 -14.19
CA ARG A 55 -1.14 23.93 -13.15
C ARG A 55 -0.72 22.57 -12.57
N TRP A 56 -0.39 21.60 -13.43
CA TRP A 56 0.16 20.31 -13.00
C TRP A 56 1.40 20.49 -12.11
N LYS A 57 2.31 21.36 -12.51
CA LYS A 57 3.55 21.64 -11.79
C LYS A 57 3.25 22.21 -10.39
N ALA A 58 2.35 23.18 -10.29
CA ALA A 58 1.91 23.75 -9.02
C ALA A 58 1.27 22.69 -8.11
N LEU A 59 0.35 21.88 -8.65
CA LEU A 59 -0.31 20.80 -7.90
C LEU A 59 0.67 19.69 -7.47
N SER A 60 1.66 19.39 -8.30
CA SER A 60 2.69 18.38 -7.99
C SER A 60 3.68 18.83 -6.91
N GLN A 61 3.79 20.13 -6.66
CA GLN A 61 4.72 20.71 -5.69
C GLN A 61 4.05 21.14 -4.39
N SER A 62 2.72 21.09 -4.29
CA SER A 62 1.95 21.51 -3.13
C SER A 62 1.16 20.34 -2.54
N ASP A 63 1.01 20.35 -1.21
CA ASP A 63 0.14 19.44 -0.47
C ASP A 63 -1.01 20.20 0.22
N ASN A 64 -1.07 21.53 0.09
CA ASN A 64 -1.92 22.42 0.88
C ASN A 64 -3.02 23.13 0.05
N LEU A 65 -3.34 22.62 -1.14
CA LEU A 65 -4.42 23.17 -1.94
C LEU A 65 -5.76 22.48 -1.60
N GLY A 66 -6.87 23.12 -1.93
CA GLY A 66 -8.18 22.57 -1.63
C GLY A 66 -8.61 21.44 -2.57
N PHE A 67 -9.63 20.68 -2.16
CA PHE A 67 -10.20 19.58 -2.96
C PHE A 67 -10.54 20.00 -4.40
N ALA A 68 -11.20 21.15 -4.57
CA ALA A 68 -11.59 21.62 -5.90
C ALA A 68 -10.41 21.83 -6.84
N ASP A 69 -9.25 22.24 -6.31
CA ASP A 69 -8.03 22.45 -7.08
C ASP A 69 -7.48 21.16 -7.67
N TYR A 70 -7.36 20.12 -6.82
CA TYR A 70 -6.88 18.81 -7.25
C TYR A 70 -7.93 18.07 -8.07
N ALA A 71 -9.17 18.00 -7.57
CA ALA A 71 -10.26 17.26 -8.21
C ALA A 71 -10.58 17.84 -9.60
N GLY A 72 -10.64 19.16 -9.73
CA GLY A 72 -10.84 19.82 -11.00
C GLY A 72 -9.77 19.43 -12.02
N PHE A 73 -8.50 19.43 -11.62
CA PHE A 73 -7.40 19.01 -12.49
C PHE A 73 -7.48 17.53 -12.86
N LEU A 74 -7.66 16.65 -11.87
CA LEU A 74 -7.75 15.19 -12.06
C LEU A 74 -8.89 14.79 -12.99
N MET A 75 -10.04 15.42 -12.84
CA MET A 75 -11.21 15.17 -13.69
C MET A 75 -10.91 15.46 -15.16
N SER A 76 -10.03 16.40 -15.46
CA SER A 76 -9.72 16.88 -16.81
C SER A 76 -8.52 16.23 -17.44
N TYR A 77 -7.53 15.89 -16.62
CA TYR A 77 -6.26 15.35 -17.06
C TYR A 77 -5.94 14.04 -16.31
N PRO A 78 -6.82 13.02 -16.43
CA PRO A 78 -6.57 11.72 -15.80
C PRO A 78 -5.32 11.07 -16.39
N GLY A 79 -4.59 10.29 -15.58
CA GLY A 79 -3.38 9.59 -16.01
C GLY A 79 -2.11 10.46 -16.04
N TRP A 80 -2.21 11.74 -15.69
CA TRP A 80 -1.01 12.58 -15.63
C TRP A 80 -0.11 12.19 -14.46
N PRO A 81 1.24 12.41 -14.59
CA PRO A 81 2.19 12.04 -13.55
C PRO A 81 1.81 12.60 -12.19
N GLY A 82 1.94 11.76 -11.14
CA GLY A 82 1.60 12.17 -9.78
C GLY A 82 0.12 12.07 -9.42
N GLU A 83 -0.73 11.49 -10.28
CA GLU A 83 -2.17 11.33 -10.04
C GLU A 83 -2.47 10.76 -8.64
N GLN A 84 -1.80 9.68 -8.23
CA GLN A 84 -2.04 9.06 -6.93
C GLN A 84 -1.77 10.00 -5.74
N ARG A 85 -0.74 10.85 -5.84
CA ARG A 85 -0.46 11.86 -4.81
C ARG A 85 -1.53 12.95 -4.82
N MET A 86 -1.89 13.45 -6.00
CA MET A 86 -2.94 14.47 -6.13
C MET A 86 -4.29 13.95 -5.62
N ARG A 87 -4.61 12.67 -5.84
CA ARG A 87 -5.83 12.04 -5.30
C ARG A 87 -5.81 12.01 -3.78
N ARG A 88 -4.70 11.60 -3.15
CA ARG A 88 -4.56 11.65 -1.69
C ARG A 88 -4.76 13.09 -1.18
N ASN A 89 -4.05 14.04 -1.75
CA ASN A 89 -4.17 15.45 -1.33
C ASN A 89 -5.60 15.99 -1.52
N ALA A 90 -6.28 15.63 -2.62
CA ALA A 90 -7.68 15.96 -2.82
C ALA A 90 -8.55 15.40 -1.70
N GLU A 91 -8.44 14.10 -1.44
CA GLU A 91 -9.26 13.42 -0.44
C GLU A 91 -9.01 13.94 0.98
N ASP A 92 -7.74 14.20 1.34
CA ASP A 92 -7.36 14.71 2.66
C ASP A 92 -7.78 16.18 2.87
N SER A 93 -8.02 16.92 1.78
CA SER A 93 -8.51 18.31 1.83
C SER A 93 -10.03 18.44 1.79
N ILE A 94 -10.80 17.32 1.80
CA ILE A 94 -12.26 17.38 1.85
C ILE A 94 -12.71 17.73 3.28
N GLU A 95 -13.27 18.92 3.44
CA GLU A 95 -13.95 19.30 4.67
C GLU A 95 -15.39 18.78 4.66
N LEU A 96 -15.82 18.18 5.78
CA LEU A 96 -17.16 17.62 5.92
C LEU A 96 -18.22 18.72 5.76
N GLY A 97 -19.19 18.49 4.88
CA GLY A 97 -20.29 19.43 4.63
C GLY A 97 -19.97 20.59 3.70
N TYR A 98 -18.71 20.69 3.23
CA TYR A 98 -18.30 21.79 2.34
C TYR A 98 -18.71 21.56 0.88
N TYR A 99 -18.78 20.31 0.46
CA TYR A 99 -19.13 19.92 -0.90
C TYR A 99 -20.47 19.19 -0.92
N THR A 100 -21.25 19.39 -2.00
CA THR A 100 -22.52 18.69 -2.15
C THR A 100 -22.31 17.19 -2.32
N PRO A 101 -23.27 16.35 -1.87
CA PRO A 101 -23.18 14.90 -2.09
C PRO A 101 -22.98 14.53 -3.57
N ALA A 102 -23.63 15.24 -4.49
CA ALA A 102 -23.49 15.00 -5.92
C ALA A 102 -22.07 15.25 -6.45
N GLN A 103 -21.39 16.29 -5.97
CA GLN A 103 -20.01 16.60 -6.34
C GLN A 103 -19.07 15.50 -5.89
N LEU A 104 -19.17 15.07 -4.62
CA LEU A 104 -18.32 14.01 -4.07
C LEU A 104 -18.62 12.66 -4.74
N VAL A 105 -19.89 12.31 -4.92
CA VAL A 105 -20.27 11.08 -5.64
C VAL A 105 -19.73 11.10 -7.07
N GLY A 106 -19.87 12.20 -7.80
CA GLY A 106 -19.33 12.34 -9.16
C GLY A 106 -17.82 12.17 -9.24
N TYR A 107 -17.08 12.72 -8.27
CA TYR A 107 -15.62 12.54 -8.17
C TYR A 107 -15.26 11.09 -7.88
N PHE A 108 -15.81 10.50 -6.81
CA PHE A 108 -15.46 9.16 -6.37
C PHE A 108 -15.96 8.04 -7.30
N GLN A 109 -16.96 8.27 -8.12
CA GLN A 109 -17.32 7.33 -9.17
C GLN A 109 -16.26 7.21 -10.26
N ARG A 110 -15.48 8.27 -10.49
CA ARG A 110 -14.39 8.27 -11.46
C ARG A 110 -13.06 7.87 -10.82
N PHE A 111 -12.84 8.28 -9.59
CA PHE A 111 -11.62 8.02 -8.82
C PHE A 111 -11.98 7.37 -7.50
N GLU A 112 -11.94 6.02 -7.45
CA GLU A 112 -12.18 5.33 -6.18
C GLU A 112 -11.32 5.90 -5.06
N PRO A 113 -11.84 6.03 -3.82
CA PRO A 113 -11.09 6.55 -2.69
C PRO A 113 -9.77 5.81 -2.45
N VAL A 114 -8.69 6.56 -2.30
CA VAL A 114 -7.34 6.04 -2.00
C VAL A 114 -6.93 6.26 -0.56
N THR A 115 -7.62 7.17 0.16
CA THR A 115 -7.39 7.43 1.58
C THR A 115 -8.57 6.96 2.43
N ASN A 116 -8.34 6.85 3.74
CA ASN A 116 -9.43 6.51 4.66
C ASN A 116 -10.43 7.66 4.82
N THR A 117 -9.95 8.90 4.80
CA THR A 117 -10.76 10.12 4.73
C THR A 117 -11.68 10.08 3.51
N GLY A 118 -11.12 9.81 2.32
CA GLY A 118 -11.91 9.69 1.08
C GLY A 118 -12.99 8.63 1.16
N ARG A 119 -12.70 7.46 1.73
CA ARG A 119 -13.69 6.39 1.95
C ARG A 119 -14.85 6.86 2.82
N ALA A 120 -14.54 7.55 3.93
CA ALA A 120 -15.54 8.10 4.84
C ALA A 120 -16.43 9.14 4.14
N GLN A 121 -15.80 10.08 3.44
CA GLN A 121 -16.51 11.14 2.70
C GLN A 121 -17.40 10.56 1.60
N TYR A 122 -16.93 9.54 0.88
CA TYR A 122 -17.73 8.85 -0.13
C TYR A 122 -18.94 8.13 0.46
N ALA A 123 -18.74 7.42 1.59
CA ALA A 123 -19.83 6.75 2.31
C ALA A 123 -20.92 7.74 2.73
N ILE A 124 -20.52 8.87 3.32
CA ILE A 124 -21.43 9.93 3.77
C ILE A 124 -22.17 10.54 2.57
N ALA A 125 -21.45 10.83 1.48
CA ALA A 125 -22.04 11.41 0.28
C ALA A 125 -23.06 10.46 -0.39
N LEU A 126 -22.77 9.17 -0.47
CA LEU A 126 -23.69 8.15 -0.97
C LEU A 126 -24.96 8.05 -0.12
N ALA A 127 -24.80 8.03 1.21
CA ALA A 127 -25.95 7.97 2.11
C ALA A 127 -26.89 9.20 1.95
N ASN A 128 -26.29 10.38 1.86
CA ASN A 128 -27.02 11.63 1.64
C ASN A 128 -27.64 11.71 0.24
N SER A 129 -27.14 10.94 -0.73
CA SER A 129 -27.73 10.79 -2.06
C SER A 129 -28.76 9.66 -2.15
N GLY A 130 -29.05 8.97 -1.03
CA GLY A 130 -30.06 7.90 -0.94
C GLY A 130 -29.53 6.50 -1.26
N ASP A 131 -28.27 6.35 -1.66
CA ASP A 131 -27.66 5.02 -1.94
C ASP A 131 -27.08 4.39 -0.67
N ARG A 132 -27.99 3.89 0.16
CA ARG A 132 -27.63 3.32 1.46
C ARG A 132 -26.83 2.02 1.37
N VAL A 133 -26.97 1.26 0.30
CA VAL A 133 -26.28 -0.04 0.14
C VAL A 133 -24.80 0.18 -0.09
N ARG A 134 -24.45 0.98 -1.11
CA ARG A 134 -23.05 1.31 -1.36
C ARG A 134 -22.44 2.14 -0.24
N ALA A 135 -23.24 3.01 0.38
CA ALA A 135 -22.81 3.81 1.51
C ALA A 135 -22.33 2.94 2.68
N LEU A 136 -23.07 1.88 3.04
CA LEU A 136 -22.66 0.97 4.13
C LEU A 136 -21.39 0.19 3.79
N ASP A 137 -21.21 -0.24 2.55
CA ASP A 137 -19.96 -0.92 2.12
C ASP A 137 -18.75 0.01 2.28
N TRP A 138 -18.85 1.25 1.80
CA TRP A 138 -17.79 2.24 1.95
C TRP A 138 -17.59 2.68 3.40
N ALA A 139 -18.67 2.77 4.19
CA ALA A 139 -18.58 3.06 5.62
C ALA A 139 -17.79 1.98 6.37
N ARG A 140 -18.02 0.69 6.07
CA ARG A 140 -17.22 -0.41 6.64
C ARG A 140 -15.76 -0.33 6.22
N LYS A 141 -15.48 -0.05 4.94
CA LYS A 141 -14.10 0.14 4.46
C LYS A 141 -13.40 1.31 5.15
N ALA A 142 -14.12 2.41 5.40
CA ALA A 142 -13.58 3.53 6.14
C ALA A 142 -13.39 3.19 7.62
N TRP A 143 -14.39 2.55 8.24
CA TRP A 143 -14.35 2.16 9.65
C TRP A 143 -13.17 1.24 9.97
N THR A 144 -12.91 0.26 9.10
CA THR A 144 -11.86 -0.75 9.31
C THR A 144 -10.50 -0.36 8.70
N GLY A 145 -10.38 0.78 8.04
CA GLY A 145 -9.19 1.15 7.26
C GLY A 145 -8.20 2.06 7.98
N GLY A 146 -8.30 2.22 9.29
CA GLY A 146 -7.38 3.03 10.10
C GLY A 146 -7.97 4.31 10.66
N PRO A 147 -7.14 5.25 11.13
CA PRO A 147 -7.59 6.47 11.79
C PRO A 147 -8.54 7.32 10.93
N LEU A 148 -9.45 7.99 11.58
CA LEU A 148 -10.39 8.96 11.02
C LEU A 148 -10.33 10.23 11.88
N SER A 149 -10.76 11.36 11.32
CA SER A 149 -11.00 12.55 12.14
C SER A 149 -12.21 12.33 13.05
N ASP A 150 -12.23 12.97 14.23
CA ASP A 150 -13.33 12.86 15.21
C ASP A 150 -14.70 13.14 14.56
N THR A 151 -14.75 14.13 13.65
CA THR A 151 -15.97 14.49 12.94
C THR A 151 -16.41 13.37 11.98
N ALA A 152 -15.49 12.78 11.24
CA ALA A 152 -15.80 11.68 10.32
C ALA A 152 -16.24 10.43 11.09
N GLU A 153 -15.53 10.10 12.17
CA GLU A 153 -15.86 8.97 13.04
C GLU A 153 -17.24 9.11 13.66
N THR A 154 -17.52 10.25 14.30
CA THR A 154 -18.81 10.54 14.90
C THR A 154 -19.95 10.47 13.87
N THR A 155 -19.71 11.01 12.67
CA THR A 155 -20.71 10.97 11.58
C THR A 155 -20.97 9.55 11.12
N LEU A 156 -19.92 8.73 10.90
CA LEU A 156 -20.06 7.33 10.50
C LEU A 156 -20.79 6.51 11.57
N LEU A 157 -20.46 6.70 12.85
CA LEU A 157 -21.14 6.04 13.97
C LEU A 157 -22.63 6.45 14.04
N GLY A 158 -22.94 7.73 13.87
CA GLY A 158 -24.33 8.21 13.86
C GLY A 158 -25.15 7.64 12.70
N MET A 159 -24.55 7.46 11.53
CA MET A 159 -25.25 6.98 10.33
C MET A 159 -25.28 5.44 10.22
N PHE A 160 -24.22 4.75 10.64
CA PHE A 160 -24.01 3.33 10.35
C PHE A 160 -23.64 2.48 11.57
N GLY A 161 -23.46 3.06 12.76
CA GLY A 161 -22.98 2.35 13.95
C GLY A 161 -23.82 1.14 14.32
N ALA A 162 -25.15 1.19 14.12
CA ALA A 162 -26.05 0.05 14.36
C ALA A 162 -25.88 -1.10 13.36
N GLN A 163 -25.19 -0.89 12.23
CA GLN A 163 -24.90 -1.92 11.21
C GLN A 163 -23.47 -2.46 11.29
N PHE A 164 -22.61 -1.88 12.11
CA PHE A 164 -21.26 -2.41 12.34
C PHE A 164 -21.33 -3.66 13.24
N THR A 165 -20.66 -4.70 12.82
CA THR A 165 -20.59 -5.98 13.53
C THR A 165 -19.45 -5.97 14.55
N PRO A 166 -19.47 -6.87 15.58
CA PRO A 166 -18.31 -7.03 16.47
C PRO A 166 -16.99 -7.25 15.71
N GLN A 167 -17.03 -7.97 14.59
CA GLN A 167 -15.85 -8.19 13.74
C GLN A 167 -15.38 -6.93 13.01
N ASP A 168 -16.29 -5.98 12.73
CA ASP A 168 -15.91 -4.66 12.19
C ASP A 168 -15.17 -3.84 13.26
N TYR A 169 -15.57 -3.98 14.55
CA TYR A 169 -14.83 -3.37 15.66
C TYR A 169 -13.46 -4.03 15.87
N ASP A 170 -13.36 -5.35 15.80
CA ASP A 170 -12.06 -6.03 15.91
C ASP A 170 -11.08 -5.53 14.82
N ARG A 171 -11.54 -5.44 13.56
CA ARG A 171 -10.71 -4.91 12.47
C ARG A 171 -10.34 -3.46 12.67
N ARG A 172 -11.26 -2.62 13.18
CA ARG A 172 -10.93 -1.24 13.48
C ARG A 172 -9.87 -1.12 14.57
N ILE A 173 -10.03 -1.84 15.68
CA ILE A 173 -9.05 -1.83 16.78
C ILE A 173 -7.68 -2.29 16.25
N ASP A 174 -7.65 -3.35 15.47
CA ASP A 174 -6.41 -3.86 14.88
C ASP A 174 -5.74 -2.80 13.98
N SER A 175 -6.49 -2.21 13.05
CA SER A 175 -5.96 -1.18 12.15
C SER A 175 -5.50 0.09 12.87
N LEU A 176 -6.16 0.48 13.97
CA LEU A 176 -5.74 1.60 14.81
C LEU A 176 -4.44 1.29 15.56
N ILE A 177 -4.29 0.06 16.08
CA ILE A 177 -3.03 -0.36 16.74
C ILE A 177 -1.88 -0.37 15.74
N TRP A 178 -2.07 -0.88 14.53
CA TRP A 178 -1.07 -0.85 13.46
C TRP A 178 -0.69 0.59 13.09
N ALA A 179 -1.66 1.47 12.97
CA ALA A 179 -1.44 2.90 12.69
C ALA A 179 -0.84 3.69 13.86
N GLY A 180 -0.63 3.08 15.02
CA GLY A 180 -0.13 3.76 16.22
C GLY A 180 -1.16 4.64 16.94
N ALA A 181 -2.43 4.63 16.52
CA ALA A 181 -3.53 5.34 17.17
C ALA A 181 -4.02 4.58 18.42
N THR A 182 -3.11 4.42 19.37
CA THR A 182 -3.31 3.54 20.54
C THR A 182 -4.36 4.06 21.52
N GLY A 183 -4.58 5.37 21.59
CA GLY A 183 -5.66 5.98 22.37
C GLY A 183 -7.02 5.56 21.83
N ASP A 184 -7.26 5.81 20.55
CA ASP A 184 -8.52 5.48 19.88
C ASP A 184 -8.81 3.97 19.93
N ALA A 185 -7.76 3.15 19.76
CA ALA A 185 -7.88 1.70 19.90
C ALA A 185 -8.28 1.28 21.32
N GLY A 186 -7.71 1.95 22.34
CA GLY A 186 -8.02 1.71 23.74
C GLY A 186 -9.47 2.00 24.08
N ASP A 187 -10.02 3.08 23.57
CA ASP A 187 -11.41 3.49 23.80
C ASP A 187 -12.43 2.48 23.21
N LEU A 188 -12.01 1.73 22.18
CA LEU A 188 -12.86 0.75 21.52
C LEU A 188 -12.75 -0.69 22.10
N LEU A 189 -11.85 -0.96 23.05
CA LEU A 189 -11.64 -2.31 23.61
C LEU A 189 -12.90 -2.96 24.17
N ALA A 190 -13.85 -2.18 24.69
CA ALA A 190 -15.11 -2.69 25.20
C ALA A 190 -15.97 -3.37 24.13
N TYR A 191 -15.78 -2.97 22.86
CA TYR A 191 -16.51 -3.50 21.70
C TYR A 191 -15.80 -4.68 21.04
N ALA A 192 -14.55 -4.96 21.41
CA ALA A 192 -13.82 -6.12 20.90
C ALA A 192 -14.52 -7.42 21.24
N THR A 193 -14.44 -8.40 20.35
CA THR A 193 -14.91 -9.76 20.64
C THR A 193 -14.14 -10.36 21.84
N PRO A 194 -14.77 -11.25 22.63
CA PRO A 194 -14.07 -11.88 23.75
C PRO A 194 -12.77 -12.57 23.35
N GLU A 195 -12.73 -13.13 22.15
CA GLU A 195 -11.60 -13.90 21.60
C GLU A 195 -10.40 -13.00 21.27
N LYS A 196 -10.65 -11.75 20.85
CA LYS A 196 -9.60 -10.81 20.43
C LYS A 196 -9.21 -9.80 21.51
N ARG A 197 -10.10 -9.54 22.47
CA ARG A 197 -9.90 -8.46 23.47
C ARG A 197 -8.58 -8.56 24.21
N GLN A 198 -8.23 -9.75 24.71
CA GLN A 198 -6.98 -9.92 25.45
C GLN A 198 -5.76 -9.68 24.55
N LEU A 199 -5.80 -10.11 23.30
CA LEU A 199 -4.71 -9.89 22.34
C LEU A 199 -4.50 -8.39 22.07
N PHE A 200 -5.57 -7.64 21.89
CA PHE A 200 -5.50 -6.19 21.71
C PHE A 200 -4.97 -5.46 22.94
N MET A 201 -5.41 -5.89 24.14
CA MET A 201 -4.87 -5.37 25.41
C MET A 201 -3.36 -5.61 25.52
N ASP A 202 -2.89 -6.80 25.16
CA ASP A 202 -1.46 -7.14 25.17
C ASP A 202 -0.68 -6.28 24.19
N ARG A 203 -1.15 -6.11 22.96
CA ARG A 203 -0.53 -5.25 21.96
C ARG A 203 -0.43 -3.79 22.42
N LEU A 204 -1.52 -3.26 22.96
CA LEU A 204 -1.54 -1.90 23.54
C LEU A 204 -0.57 -1.78 24.72
N ALA A 205 -0.53 -2.75 25.63
CA ALA A 205 0.41 -2.76 26.74
C ALA A 205 1.87 -2.76 26.28
N ILE A 206 2.19 -3.51 25.23
CA ILE A 206 3.53 -3.53 24.62
C ILE A 206 3.89 -2.16 24.02
N LYS A 207 3.00 -1.60 23.21
CA LYS A 207 3.25 -0.31 22.52
C LYS A 207 3.31 0.87 23.50
N THR A 208 2.38 0.99 24.43
CA THR A 208 2.24 2.19 25.27
C THR A 208 2.96 2.09 26.60
N GLY A 209 3.23 0.88 27.09
CA GLY A 209 3.75 0.63 28.43
C GLY A 209 2.73 0.74 29.53
N SER A 210 1.47 0.90 29.19
CA SER A 210 0.35 0.85 30.13
C SER A 210 -0.07 -0.60 30.39
N GLY A 211 -0.73 -0.85 31.51
CA GLY A 211 -1.17 -2.21 31.86
C GLY A 211 -0.02 -3.16 32.22
N ASP A 212 -0.28 -4.47 32.08
CA ASP A 212 0.70 -5.52 32.38
C ASP A 212 1.53 -5.90 31.16
N ARG A 213 2.49 -5.03 30.80
CA ARG A 213 3.43 -5.29 29.69
C ARG A 213 4.26 -6.56 29.90
N ALA A 214 4.61 -6.89 31.15
CA ALA A 214 5.43 -8.06 31.41
C ALA A 214 4.69 -9.35 31.04
N SER A 215 3.44 -9.50 31.45
CA SER A 215 2.59 -10.61 31.05
C SER A 215 2.30 -10.61 29.55
N ALA A 216 2.07 -9.44 28.95
CA ALA A 216 1.88 -9.32 27.50
C ALA A 216 3.09 -9.84 26.71
N LEU A 217 4.31 -9.46 27.12
CA LEU A 217 5.57 -9.93 26.49
C LEU A 217 5.85 -11.42 26.74
N ALA A 218 5.39 -11.96 27.86
CA ALA A 218 5.59 -13.36 28.22
C ALA A 218 4.57 -14.30 27.54
N ARG A 219 3.53 -13.77 26.91
CA ARG A 219 2.50 -14.57 26.27
C ARG A 219 3.07 -15.40 25.12
N ASN A 220 2.76 -16.68 25.11
CA ASN A 220 3.32 -17.65 24.17
C ASN A 220 2.30 -18.68 23.65
N ASP A 221 1.00 -18.40 23.83
CA ASP A 221 -0.06 -19.24 23.25
C ASP A 221 -0.15 -19.08 21.72
N GLN A 222 -0.81 -20.06 21.09
CA GLN A 222 -0.94 -20.10 19.62
C GLN A 222 -1.62 -18.85 19.06
N ALA A 223 -2.62 -18.29 19.74
CA ALA A 223 -3.33 -17.11 19.25
C ALA A 223 -2.41 -15.89 19.13
N ALA A 224 -1.58 -15.65 20.16
CA ALA A 224 -0.60 -14.56 20.14
C ALA A 224 0.53 -14.81 19.13
N LEU A 225 1.13 -16.00 19.12
CA LEU A 225 2.27 -16.31 18.25
C LEU A 225 1.89 -16.42 16.78
N SER A 226 0.62 -16.60 16.42
CA SER A 226 0.14 -16.59 15.03
C SER A 226 -0.45 -15.24 14.59
N ASP A 227 -0.47 -14.24 15.45
CA ASP A 227 -0.95 -12.91 15.12
C ASP A 227 0.21 -12.02 14.65
N PRO A 228 0.18 -11.51 13.40
CA PRO A 228 1.28 -10.71 12.85
C PRO A 228 1.48 -9.40 13.61
N GLY A 229 0.40 -8.76 14.09
CA GLY A 229 0.48 -7.52 14.84
C GLY A 229 1.16 -7.70 16.20
N TYR A 230 0.79 -8.75 16.94
CA TYR A 230 1.46 -9.08 18.20
C TYR A 230 2.95 -9.40 17.99
N LEU A 231 3.28 -10.15 16.95
CA LEU A 231 4.67 -10.48 16.62
C LEU A 231 5.48 -9.21 16.27
N THR A 232 4.90 -8.31 15.51
CA THR A 232 5.51 -7.01 15.14
C THR A 232 5.75 -6.15 16.38
N ASP A 233 4.73 -5.95 17.21
CA ASP A 233 4.82 -5.13 18.42
C ASP A 233 5.88 -5.69 19.39
N ARG A 234 5.87 -7.01 19.63
CA ARG A 234 6.84 -7.70 20.48
C ARG A 234 8.26 -7.66 19.93
N ALA A 235 8.42 -7.81 18.61
CA ALA A 235 9.73 -7.77 17.97
C ALA A 235 10.31 -6.34 18.00
N THR A 236 9.50 -5.33 17.75
CA THR A 236 9.90 -3.92 17.83
C THR A 236 10.34 -3.56 19.25
N TYR A 237 9.54 -3.94 20.26
CA TYR A 237 9.90 -3.73 21.65
C TYR A 237 11.19 -4.47 22.04
N GLY A 238 11.30 -5.75 21.71
CA GLY A 238 12.45 -6.58 22.08
C GLY A 238 13.75 -6.04 21.47
N ARG A 239 13.71 -5.62 20.22
CA ARG A 239 14.86 -4.99 19.54
C ARG A 239 15.27 -3.68 20.22
N ALA A 240 14.31 -2.83 20.59
CA ALA A 240 14.59 -1.55 21.24
C ALA A 240 15.13 -1.71 22.68
N ASN A 241 14.85 -2.85 23.34
CA ASN A 241 15.23 -3.14 24.71
C ASN A 241 16.34 -4.18 24.86
N GLY A 242 17.15 -4.39 23.83
CA GLY A 242 18.34 -5.27 23.89
C GLY A 242 18.04 -6.77 23.85
N GLN A 243 16.80 -7.18 23.54
CA GLN A 243 16.37 -8.58 23.45
C GLN A 243 16.47 -9.09 21.99
N SER A 244 17.57 -8.74 21.30
CA SER A 244 17.72 -9.05 19.88
C SER A 244 17.76 -10.53 19.57
N TRP A 245 18.35 -11.34 20.44
CA TRP A 245 18.41 -12.80 20.27
C TRP A 245 17.03 -13.44 20.36
N GLU A 246 16.28 -13.12 21.42
CA GLU A 246 14.94 -13.63 21.65
C GLU A 246 13.97 -13.21 20.55
N THR A 247 14.11 -11.97 20.07
CA THR A 247 13.33 -11.43 18.96
C THR A 247 13.57 -12.22 17.66
N ARG A 248 14.84 -12.50 17.33
CA ARG A 248 15.18 -13.29 16.15
C ARG A 248 14.67 -14.73 16.25
N GLN A 249 14.76 -15.33 17.44
CA GLN A 249 14.22 -16.68 17.69
C GLN A 249 12.69 -16.68 17.54
N LEU A 250 12.00 -15.67 18.08
CA LEU A 250 10.56 -15.50 17.94
C LEU A 250 10.14 -15.47 16.47
N LEU A 251 10.75 -14.57 15.67
CA LEU A 251 10.40 -14.39 14.27
C LEU A 251 10.79 -15.60 13.40
N ALA A 252 11.93 -16.22 13.66
CA ALA A 252 12.40 -17.39 12.91
C ALA A 252 11.53 -18.63 13.19
N ASN A 253 10.98 -18.75 14.40
CA ASN A 253 10.20 -19.91 14.84
C ASN A 253 8.68 -19.65 14.82
N ARG A 254 8.24 -18.50 14.26
CA ARG A 254 6.81 -18.17 14.20
C ARG A 254 5.99 -19.30 13.55
N PRO A 255 4.81 -19.63 14.07
CA PRO A 255 3.91 -20.56 13.39
C PRO A 255 3.37 -19.96 12.08
N ASN A 256 2.48 -20.65 11.40
CA ASN A 256 1.73 -20.05 10.31
C ASN A 256 0.82 -18.96 10.90
N LEU A 257 0.77 -17.82 10.24
CA LEU A 257 -0.06 -16.71 10.68
C LEU A 257 -1.55 -17.08 10.57
N ALA A 258 -2.33 -16.64 11.54
CA ALA A 258 -3.78 -16.83 11.57
C ALA A 258 -4.52 -15.84 10.68
N SER A 259 -3.90 -14.71 10.37
CA SER A 259 -4.39 -13.67 9.47
C SER A 259 -3.22 -13.02 8.73
N TYR A 260 -3.50 -12.33 7.64
CA TYR A 260 -2.51 -11.46 7.00
C TYR A 260 -2.31 -10.20 7.83
N PRO A 261 -1.09 -9.61 7.83
CA PRO A 261 -0.84 -8.33 8.50
C PRO A 261 -1.71 -7.23 7.87
N GLU A 262 -2.26 -6.37 8.70
CA GLU A 262 -3.02 -5.20 8.24
C GLU A 262 -2.09 -4.18 7.57
N ASP A 263 -0.84 -4.08 8.06
CA ASP A 263 0.24 -3.33 7.40
C ASP A 263 1.35 -4.28 6.95
N PRO A 264 1.31 -4.72 5.67
CA PRO A 264 2.36 -5.60 5.12
C PRO A 264 3.73 -4.93 5.02
N GLU A 265 3.81 -3.60 4.90
CA GLU A 265 5.07 -2.86 4.84
C GLU A 265 5.76 -2.89 6.20
N GLU A 266 5.06 -2.53 7.29
CA GLU A 266 5.60 -2.61 8.66
C GLU A 266 6.00 -4.05 9.03
N TRP A 267 5.21 -5.05 8.60
CA TRP A 267 5.55 -6.45 8.79
C TRP A 267 6.86 -6.84 8.11
N TYR A 268 7.01 -6.49 6.82
CA TYR A 268 8.24 -6.80 6.09
C TYR A 268 9.44 -6.02 6.61
N GLU A 269 9.29 -4.76 6.98
CA GLU A 269 10.34 -3.98 7.63
C GLU A 269 10.80 -4.65 8.92
N THR A 270 9.86 -5.11 9.76
CA THR A 270 10.16 -5.85 10.98
C THR A 270 10.96 -7.12 10.70
N LEU A 271 10.57 -7.90 9.69
CA LEU A 271 11.32 -9.10 9.30
C LEU A 271 12.70 -8.74 8.74
N LEU A 272 12.78 -7.74 7.87
CA LEU A 272 14.00 -7.37 7.17
C LEU A 272 15.09 -6.85 8.12
N VAL A 273 14.72 -5.97 9.03
CA VAL A 273 15.68 -5.42 9.99
C VAL A 273 16.24 -6.50 10.91
N ASN A 274 15.43 -7.46 11.33
CA ASN A 274 15.87 -8.57 12.17
C ASN A 274 16.65 -9.63 11.39
N ALA A 275 16.28 -9.92 10.14
CA ALA A 275 17.02 -10.84 9.27
C ALA A 275 18.42 -10.30 8.91
N ARG A 276 18.54 -9.00 8.56
CA ARG A 276 19.82 -8.34 8.30
C ARG A 276 20.72 -8.35 9.55
N ALA A 277 20.13 -8.06 10.71
CA ALA A 277 20.89 -8.12 11.95
C ALA A 277 21.38 -9.54 12.29
N ALA A 278 20.56 -10.57 12.02
CA ALA A 278 20.98 -11.96 12.18
C ALA A 278 22.09 -12.34 11.20
N GLU A 279 22.02 -11.90 9.93
CA GLU A 279 23.06 -12.13 8.93
C GLU A 279 24.39 -11.48 9.35
N ASN A 280 24.36 -10.23 9.79
CA ASN A 280 25.54 -9.50 10.25
C ASN A 280 26.22 -10.19 11.44
N ASP A 281 25.44 -10.81 12.31
CA ASP A 281 25.94 -11.60 13.46
C ASP A 281 26.28 -13.06 13.09
N ASN A 282 26.31 -13.40 11.80
CA ASN A 282 26.55 -14.75 11.28
C ASN A 282 25.52 -15.80 11.76
N GLN A 283 24.34 -15.40 12.21
CA GLN A 283 23.22 -16.26 12.57
C GLN A 283 22.44 -16.67 11.32
N ASN A 284 23.13 -17.27 10.36
CA ASN A 284 22.63 -17.47 8.99
C ASN A 284 21.32 -18.28 8.93
N GLU A 285 21.15 -19.28 9.80
CA GLU A 285 19.91 -20.07 9.87
C GLU A 285 18.73 -19.22 10.32
N LEU A 286 18.90 -18.35 11.32
CA LEU A 286 17.87 -17.42 11.76
C LEU A 286 17.55 -16.39 10.66
N ALA A 287 18.57 -15.80 10.04
CA ALA A 287 18.40 -14.85 8.95
C ALA A 287 17.56 -15.46 7.82
N TYR A 288 17.89 -16.66 7.38
CA TYR A 288 17.15 -17.38 6.35
C TYR A 288 15.71 -17.67 6.78
N ARG A 289 15.49 -18.22 7.97
CA ARG A 289 14.15 -18.59 8.46
C ARG A 289 13.25 -17.38 8.65
N ILE A 290 13.79 -16.23 9.05
CA ILE A 290 13.02 -14.98 9.14
C ILE A 290 12.63 -14.50 7.74
N ALA A 291 13.60 -14.42 6.81
CA ALA A 291 13.42 -13.77 5.52
C ALA A 291 12.73 -14.63 4.46
N SER A 292 12.78 -15.97 4.56
CA SER A 292 12.29 -16.87 3.51
C SER A 292 10.76 -17.06 3.49
N ARG A 293 10.04 -16.58 4.50
CA ARG A 293 8.59 -16.75 4.65
C ARG A 293 7.81 -15.48 4.26
N VAL A 294 8.25 -14.80 3.22
CA VAL A 294 7.64 -13.55 2.73
C VAL A 294 6.21 -13.73 2.20
N GLU A 295 5.85 -14.95 1.81
CA GLU A 295 4.53 -15.24 1.27
C GLU A 295 3.44 -15.32 2.35
N ASP A 296 3.81 -15.21 3.64
CA ASP A 296 2.85 -15.21 4.74
C ASP A 296 2.11 -13.87 4.92
N ALA A 297 2.51 -12.81 4.22
CA ALA A 297 1.88 -11.50 4.32
C ALA A 297 0.68 -11.28 3.39
N PHE A 298 0.47 -12.14 2.40
CA PHE A 298 -0.60 -11.98 1.41
C PHE A 298 -1.25 -13.31 1.05
N PRO A 299 -2.50 -13.29 0.54
CA PRO A 299 -3.11 -14.47 -0.08
C PRO A 299 -2.24 -15.05 -1.19
N LEU A 300 -2.24 -16.38 -1.30
CA LEU A 300 -1.50 -17.08 -2.34
C LEU A 300 -1.93 -16.58 -3.73
N GLY A 301 -0.95 -16.25 -4.56
CA GLY A 301 -1.18 -15.73 -5.92
C GLY A 301 -1.38 -14.21 -6.00
N THR A 302 -1.21 -13.49 -4.88
CA THR A 302 -1.20 -12.03 -4.92
C THR A 302 -0.07 -11.51 -5.81
N ASP A 303 -0.41 -10.60 -6.73
CA ASP A 303 0.59 -9.92 -7.57
C ASP A 303 1.35 -8.89 -6.74
N ILE A 304 2.57 -9.23 -6.35
CA ILE A 304 3.44 -8.32 -5.59
C ILE A 304 3.86 -7.11 -6.45
N THR A 305 3.93 -7.25 -7.77
CA THR A 305 4.29 -6.11 -8.63
C THR A 305 3.24 -4.98 -8.58
N ALA A 306 2.00 -5.30 -8.25
CA ALA A 306 0.91 -4.33 -8.10
C ALA A 306 0.91 -3.62 -6.72
N GLN A 307 1.67 -4.12 -5.74
CA GLN A 307 1.71 -3.56 -4.39
C GLN A 307 2.44 -2.20 -4.35
N PRO A 308 2.26 -1.41 -3.27
CA PRO A 308 3.00 -0.18 -3.02
C PRO A 308 4.52 -0.37 -3.10
N LEU A 309 5.26 0.70 -3.36
CA LEU A 309 6.71 0.65 -3.56
C LEU A 309 7.43 0.08 -2.34
N GLY A 310 7.09 0.54 -1.12
CA GLY A 310 7.74 0.08 0.11
C GLY A 310 7.57 -1.42 0.31
N VAL A 311 6.34 -1.93 0.20
CA VAL A 311 6.04 -3.37 0.26
C VAL A 311 6.88 -4.18 -0.74
N ARG A 312 6.99 -3.71 -2.00
CA ARG A 312 7.78 -4.39 -3.04
C ARG A 312 9.27 -4.37 -2.75
N ASP A 313 9.77 -3.25 -2.24
CA ASP A 313 11.19 -3.06 -1.93
C ASP A 313 11.63 -3.97 -0.79
N ASP A 314 10.84 -4.04 0.27
CA ASP A 314 11.11 -4.91 1.41
C ASP A 314 10.93 -6.40 1.06
N TYR A 315 9.90 -6.75 0.29
CA TYR A 315 9.73 -8.11 -0.23
C TYR A 315 10.94 -8.55 -1.05
N THR A 316 11.39 -7.71 -1.99
CA THR A 316 12.56 -8.03 -2.81
C THR A 316 13.85 -8.08 -1.98
N SER A 317 14.00 -7.19 -1.00
CA SER A 317 15.13 -7.21 -0.07
C SER A 317 15.17 -8.49 0.76
N LEU A 318 14.04 -8.93 1.30
CA LEU A 318 13.93 -10.18 2.06
C LEU A 318 14.24 -11.41 1.21
N THR A 319 13.63 -11.50 0.01
CA THR A 319 13.87 -12.65 -0.89
C THR A 319 15.31 -12.70 -1.38
N TRP A 320 15.91 -11.54 -1.66
CA TRP A 320 17.33 -11.48 -2.04
C TRP A 320 18.22 -11.92 -0.89
N LEU A 321 18.03 -11.42 0.32
CA LEU A 321 18.77 -11.82 1.52
C LEU A 321 18.66 -13.32 1.78
N ALA A 322 17.43 -13.85 1.77
CA ALA A 322 17.20 -15.29 1.96
C ALA A 322 17.89 -16.13 0.87
N GLY A 323 17.83 -15.68 -0.39
CA GLY A 323 18.49 -16.35 -1.51
C GLY A 323 20.01 -16.39 -1.35
N GLN A 324 20.62 -15.26 -1.02
CA GLN A 324 22.08 -15.19 -0.79
C GLN A 324 22.52 -16.01 0.42
N THR A 325 21.79 -15.91 1.51
CA THR A 325 22.10 -16.68 2.73
C THR A 325 22.00 -18.18 2.47
N ALA A 326 20.93 -18.64 1.80
CA ALA A 326 20.76 -20.04 1.44
C ALA A 326 21.89 -20.53 0.50
N TYR A 327 22.25 -19.71 -0.49
CA TYR A 327 23.23 -20.08 -1.50
C TYR A 327 24.65 -20.12 -0.97
N TYR A 328 25.09 -19.04 -0.32
CA TYR A 328 26.50 -18.87 0.05
C TYR A 328 26.85 -19.32 1.47
N LYS A 329 25.88 -19.24 2.40
CA LYS A 329 26.17 -19.49 3.82
C LYS A 329 25.67 -20.85 4.29
N LEU A 330 24.52 -21.31 3.77
CA LEU A 330 23.90 -22.56 4.21
C LEU A 330 24.10 -23.73 3.24
N GLY A 331 24.61 -23.49 2.02
CA GLY A 331 24.80 -24.54 1.03
C GLY A 331 23.47 -25.19 0.58
N ARG A 332 22.38 -24.40 0.54
CA ARG A 332 21.01 -24.83 0.16
C ARG A 332 20.59 -24.25 -1.20
N PRO A 333 21.18 -24.74 -2.31
CA PRO A 333 20.96 -24.12 -3.61
C PRO A 333 19.49 -24.25 -4.08
N LYS A 334 18.76 -25.30 -3.72
CA LYS A 334 17.35 -25.44 -4.03
C LYS A 334 16.49 -24.36 -3.39
N ASP A 335 16.73 -24.07 -2.12
CA ASP A 335 16.04 -23.01 -1.39
C ASP A 335 16.38 -21.64 -1.96
N ALA A 336 17.66 -21.44 -2.29
CA ALA A 336 18.14 -20.21 -2.93
C ALA A 336 17.46 -19.95 -4.28
N ALA A 337 17.30 -20.99 -5.11
CA ALA A 337 16.65 -20.87 -6.40
C ALA A 337 15.21 -20.32 -6.27
N ARG A 338 14.44 -20.86 -5.30
CA ARG A 338 13.10 -20.36 -5.01
C ARG A 338 13.12 -18.88 -4.61
N MET A 339 14.00 -18.48 -3.70
CA MET A 339 14.07 -17.09 -3.23
C MET A 339 14.48 -16.11 -4.34
N PHE A 340 15.47 -16.47 -5.17
CA PHE A 340 15.85 -15.64 -6.32
C PHE A 340 14.75 -15.56 -7.39
N ALA A 341 13.98 -16.62 -7.59
CA ALA A 341 12.82 -16.58 -8.48
C ALA A 341 11.75 -15.61 -7.96
N LEU A 342 11.41 -15.66 -6.67
CA LEU A 342 10.48 -14.72 -6.04
C LEU A 342 10.98 -13.26 -6.13
N TYR A 343 12.28 -13.03 -5.94
CA TYR A 343 12.90 -11.72 -6.11
C TYR A 343 12.66 -11.15 -7.52
N GLY A 344 12.89 -11.96 -8.55
CA GLY A 344 12.69 -11.55 -9.94
C GLY A 344 11.22 -11.33 -10.28
N ALA A 345 10.34 -12.20 -9.77
CA ALA A 345 8.91 -12.15 -10.04
C ALA A 345 8.22 -10.91 -9.43
N ALA A 346 8.72 -10.40 -8.31
CA ALA A 346 8.19 -9.21 -7.65
C ALA A 346 8.68 -7.88 -8.26
N ALA A 347 9.61 -7.95 -9.22
CA ALA A 347 10.25 -6.77 -9.80
C ALA A 347 9.49 -6.22 -11.02
N ARG A 348 9.54 -4.88 -11.20
CA ARG A 348 9.07 -4.20 -12.42
C ARG A 348 10.21 -3.85 -13.38
N SER A 349 11.42 -3.69 -12.86
CA SER A 349 12.58 -3.29 -13.66
C SER A 349 13.18 -4.52 -14.36
N PRO A 350 13.39 -4.47 -15.67
CA PRO A 350 14.05 -5.56 -16.41
C PRO A 350 15.39 -5.96 -15.83
N GLN A 351 16.15 -5.02 -15.29
CA GLN A 351 17.42 -5.28 -14.63
C GLN A 351 17.25 -6.17 -13.39
N THR A 352 16.25 -5.91 -12.57
CA THR A 352 15.97 -6.69 -11.36
C THR A 352 15.36 -8.06 -11.71
N ILE A 353 14.44 -8.09 -12.68
CA ILE A 353 13.85 -9.32 -13.19
C ILE A 353 14.95 -10.28 -13.68
N THR A 354 15.82 -9.80 -14.56
CA THR A 354 16.90 -10.63 -15.15
C THR A 354 17.92 -11.07 -14.12
N LYS A 355 18.23 -10.21 -13.13
CA LYS A 355 19.09 -10.58 -12.00
C LYS A 355 18.49 -11.76 -11.22
N GLY A 356 17.20 -11.70 -10.88
CA GLY A 356 16.51 -12.78 -10.17
C GLY A 356 16.51 -14.09 -10.97
N LEU A 357 16.13 -14.03 -12.24
CA LEU A 357 16.11 -15.19 -13.13
C LEU A 357 17.50 -15.83 -13.29
N TYR A 358 18.54 -15.03 -13.49
CA TYR A 358 19.91 -15.53 -13.64
C TYR A 358 20.41 -16.26 -12.37
N TRP A 359 20.14 -15.65 -11.19
CA TRP A 359 20.56 -16.28 -9.93
C TRP A 359 19.69 -17.49 -9.57
N ALA A 360 18.41 -17.50 -9.91
CA ALA A 360 17.56 -18.69 -9.80
C ALA A 360 18.08 -19.83 -10.68
N ALA A 361 18.45 -19.53 -11.93
CA ALA A 361 19.06 -20.50 -12.84
C ALA A 361 20.38 -21.07 -12.28
N LYS A 362 21.26 -20.20 -11.81
CA LYS A 362 22.57 -20.60 -11.24
C LYS A 362 22.39 -21.47 -10.00
N ALA A 363 21.44 -21.14 -9.15
CA ALA A 363 21.14 -21.93 -7.96
C ALA A 363 20.49 -23.28 -8.33
N SER A 364 19.58 -23.32 -9.32
CA SER A 364 18.98 -24.56 -9.83
C SER A 364 20.06 -25.49 -10.43
N GLN A 365 21.00 -24.92 -11.19
CA GLN A 365 22.15 -25.68 -11.73
C GLN A 365 22.98 -26.30 -10.60
N GLN A 366 23.28 -25.55 -9.55
CA GLN A 366 24.01 -26.05 -8.40
C GLN A 366 23.23 -27.11 -7.62
N ALA A 367 21.90 -27.04 -7.63
CA ALA A 367 21.01 -28.04 -7.05
C ALA A 367 20.87 -29.31 -7.90
N GLY A 368 21.48 -29.35 -9.09
CA GLY A 368 21.37 -30.47 -10.05
C GLY A 368 20.12 -30.41 -10.92
N ASP A 369 19.28 -29.39 -10.79
CA ASP A 369 18.07 -29.20 -11.59
C ASP A 369 18.37 -28.40 -12.87
N MET A 370 18.94 -29.07 -13.86
CA MET A 370 19.28 -28.44 -15.14
C MET A 370 18.04 -28.02 -15.94
N ALA A 371 16.90 -28.68 -15.74
CA ALA A 371 15.67 -28.34 -16.45
C ALA A 371 15.17 -26.95 -15.98
N ALA A 372 15.05 -26.76 -14.67
CA ALA A 372 14.71 -25.46 -14.10
C ALA A 372 15.76 -24.38 -14.44
N ALA A 373 17.06 -24.71 -14.37
CA ALA A 373 18.12 -23.78 -14.72
C ALA A 373 17.98 -23.26 -16.15
N ASN A 374 17.75 -24.15 -17.11
CA ASN A 374 17.57 -23.78 -18.51
C ASN A 374 16.32 -22.93 -18.71
N GLN A 375 15.20 -23.23 -18.02
CA GLN A 375 13.98 -22.43 -18.10
C GLN A 375 14.22 -20.98 -17.63
N TYR A 376 14.92 -20.80 -16.52
CA TYR A 376 15.23 -19.46 -16.02
C TYR A 376 16.22 -18.71 -16.92
N TRP A 377 17.26 -19.38 -17.45
CA TRP A 377 18.16 -18.74 -18.42
C TRP A 377 17.43 -18.32 -19.71
N GLU A 378 16.53 -19.17 -20.25
CA GLU A 378 15.70 -18.81 -21.41
C GLU A 378 14.84 -17.58 -21.15
N GLN A 379 14.27 -17.46 -19.95
CA GLN A 379 13.50 -16.29 -19.59
C GLN A 379 14.38 -15.03 -19.47
N ALA A 380 15.55 -15.15 -18.84
CA ALA A 380 16.50 -14.04 -18.68
C ALA A 380 17.06 -13.59 -20.05
N ALA A 381 17.36 -14.53 -20.94
CA ALA A 381 17.93 -14.29 -22.27
C ALA A 381 17.02 -13.47 -23.19
N LYS A 382 15.72 -13.39 -22.92
CA LYS A 382 14.80 -12.50 -23.65
C LYS A 382 15.16 -11.02 -23.49
N TYR A 383 15.88 -10.68 -22.42
CA TYR A 383 16.36 -9.34 -22.13
C TYR A 383 17.83 -9.18 -22.50
N TYR A 384 18.17 -9.49 -23.77
CA TYR A 384 19.54 -9.52 -24.28
C TYR A 384 20.28 -8.18 -24.25
N ASP A 385 19.55 -7.08 -24.03
CA ASP A 385 20.06 -5.72 -23.84
C ASP A 385 20.44 -5.42 -22.38
N HIS A 386 20.18 -6.38 -21.45
CA HIS A 386 20.51 -6.26 -20.03
C HIS A 386 21.63 -7.23 -19.63
N PHE A 387 22.48 -6.81 -18.69
CA PHE A 387 23.68 -7.54 -18.25
C PHE A 387 23.40 -9.02 -17.94
N TYR A 388 22.41 -9.32 -17.09
CA TYR A 388 22.08 -10.70 -16.72
C TYR A 388 21.43 -11.48 -17.86
N GLY A 389 20.76 -10.80 -18.79
CA GLY A 389 20.25 -11.42 -20.02
C GLY A 389 21.37 -11.86 -20.95
N GLN A 390 22.44 -11.07 -21.08
CA GLN A 390 23.62 -11.42 -21.85
C GLN A 390 24.38 -12.60 -21.22
N LEU A 391 24.55 -12.59 -19.89
CA LEU A 391 25.13 -13.75 -19.17
C LEU A 391 24.28 -15.02 -19.34
N ALA A 392 22.96 -14.91 -19.41
CA ALA A 392 22.09 -16.03 -19.66
C ALA A 392 22.27 -16.59 -21.09
N LEU A 393 22.39 -15.73 -22.10
CA LEU A 393 22.73 -16.14 -23.46
C LEU A 393 24.07 -16.89 -23.52
N GLU A 394 25.09 -16.39 -22.81
CA GLU A 394 26.39 -17.08 -22.70
C GLU A 394 26.23 -18.50 -22.12
N LYS A 395 25.42 -18.65 -21.04
CA LYS A 395 25.14 -19.97 -20.43
C LYS A 395 24.41 -20.92 -21.36
N LEU A 396 23.59 -20.39 -22.27
CA LEU A 396 22.87 -21.13 -23.29
C LEU A 396 23.73 -21.38 -24.55
N GLY A 397 24.97 -20.91 -24.61
CA GLY A 397 25.83 -21.02 -25.79
C GLY A 397 25.35 -20.22 -26.99
N ARG A 398 24.62 -19.11 -26.76
CA ARG A 398 24.02 -18.29 -27.81
C ARG A 398 24.76 -16.94 -27.92
N PRO A 399 24.98 -16.44 -29.12
CA PRO A 399 25.56 -15.11 -29.33
C PRO A 399 24.56 -14.02 -28.87
N ILE A 400 25.09 -12.90 -28.40
CA ILE A 400 24.27 -11.71 -28.17
C ILE A 400 23.74 -11.22 -29.52
N PRO A 401 22.41 -11.01 -29.69
CA PRO A 401 21.84 -10.51 -30.91
C PRO A 401 22.52 -9.18 -31.31
N LYS A 402 22.89 -9.05 -32.56
CA LYS A 402 23.40 -7.77 -33.05
C LYS A 402 22.27 -6.75 -32.99
N VAL A 403 22.52 -5.65 -32.33
CA VAL A 403 21.64 -4.47 -32.41
C VAL A 403 21.69 -4.02 -33.87
N THR A 404 20.66 -4.31 -34.64
CA THR A 404 20.53 -3.77 -35.99
C THR A 404 20.37 -2.27 -35.83
N LYS A 405 21.13 -1.50 -36.60
CA LYS A 405 21.01 -0.02 -36.72
C LYS A 405 19.65 0.40 -37.33
N ASP A 406 18.89 -0.55 -37.81
CA ASP A 406 17.48 -0.34 -38.04
C ASP A 406 16.75 -0.25 -36.68
N VAL A 407 17.02 0.87 -35.98
CA VAL A 407 15.96 1.52 -35.24
C VAL A 407 14.84 1.55 -36.28
N ALA A 408 13.88 0.61 -36.12
CA ALA A 408 12.68 0.66 -36.91
C ALA A 408 12.35 2.14 -36.96
N LYS A 409 12.39 2.76 -38.14
CA LYS A 409 11.90 4.10 -38.29
C LYS A 409 10.54 3.97 -37.66
N LEU A 410 10.39 4.50 -36.45
CA LEU A 410 9.12 4.72 -35.85
C LEU A 410 8.45 5.68 -36.78
N THR A 411 8.11 5.17 -37.95
CA THR A 411 7.17 5.81 -38.82
C THR A 411 5.95 5.84 -37.97
N ALA A 412 5.69 7.02 -37.43
CA ALA A 412 4.41 7.31 -36.82
C ALA A 412 3.36 7.00 -37.88
N SER A 413 3.01 5.71 -38.01
CA SER A 413 2.01 5.23 -38.98
C SER A 413 0.60 5.53 -38.45
N GLY A 414 0.50 6.24 -37.35
CA GLY A 414 -0.74 6.71 -36.73
C GLY A 414 -0.91 8.22 -36.83
N LYS A 415 -2.16 8.69 -36.81
CA LYS A 415 -2.45 10.08 -36.54
C LYS A 415 -1.73 10.49 -35.25
N PRO A 416 -1.18 11.73 -35.16
CA PRO A 416 -0.61 12.21 -33.91
C PRO A 416 -1.60 11.97 -32.78
N ASP A 417 -1.15 11.34 -31.69
CA ASP A 417 -2.01 11.10 -30.55
C ASP A 417 -2.40 12.47 -29.96
N SER A 418 -3.68 12.78 -30.02
CA SER A 418 -4.22 14.07 -29.59
C SER A 418 -4.51 14.13 -28.08
N ARG A 419 -4.20 13.04 -27.34
CA ARG A 419 -4.40 13.05 -25.89
C ARG A 419 -3.52 14.13 -25.24
N PRO A 420 -4.03 14.87 -24.26
CA PRO A 420 -3.31 15.98 -23.62
C PRO A 420 -1.92 15.59 -23.09
N ILE A 421 -1.76 14.36 -22.58
CA ILE A 421 -0.48 13.89 -22.03
C ILE A 421 0.66 13.88 -23.06
N TYR A 422 0.39 13.52 -24.33
CA TYR A 422 1.39 13.54 -25.40
C TYR A 422 1.74 14.97 -25.82
N MET A 423 0.73 15.84 -25.89
CA MET A 423 0.94 17.25 -26.21
C MET A 423 1.78 17.93 -25.14
N VAL A 424 1.58 17.58 -23.86
CA VAL A 424 2.39 18.08 -22.75
C VAL A 424 3.80 17.52 -22.76
N ALA A 425 3.99 16.22 -23.03
CA ALA A 425 5.33 15.66 -23.15
C ALA A 425 6.16 16.38 -24.23
N GLN A 426 5.51 16.76 -25.33
CA GLN A 426 6.13 17.56 -26.39
C GLN A 426 6.39 19.01 -25.92
N ALA A 427 5.42 19.65 -25.29
CA ALA A 427 5.53 21.01 -24.78
C ALA A 427 6.53 21.14 -23.62
N ALA A 428 6.64 20.14 -22.76
CA ALA A 428 7.57 20.11 -21.64
C ALA A 428 9.04 20.19 -22.10
N GLY A 429 9.34 19.71 -23.30
CA GLY A 429 10.66 19.90 -23.92
C GLY A 429 10.95 21.37 -24.33
N GLN A 430 9.91 22.18 -24.46
CA GLN A 430 10.04 23.59 -24.85
C GLN A 430 9.91 24.55 -23.65
N TYR A 431 9.03 24.24 -22.71
CA TYR A 431 8.64 25.14 -21.61
C TYR A 431 9.02 24.60 -20.23
N GLY A 432 9.47 23.35 -20.13
CA GLY A 432 9.86 22.68 -18.89
C GLY A 432 11.33 22.31 -18.84
N SER A 433 11.68 21.54 -17.83
CA SER A 433 12.99 20.90 -17.73
C SER A 433 12.98 19.52 -18.43
N TRP A 434 14.17 18.99 -18.73
CA TRP A 434 14.27 17.62 -19.24
C TRP A 434 13.71 16.59 -18.23
N GLN A 435 13.75 16.90 -16.93
CA GLN A 435 13.15 16.08 -15.88
C GLN A 435 11.63 16.02 -16.02
N ASP A 436 11.00 17.19 -16.24
CA ASP A 436 9.55 17.27 -16.47
C ASP A 436 9.17 16.45 -17.70
N GLN A 437 9.86 16.66 -18.82
CA GLN A 437 9.63 15.89 -20.05
C GLN A 437 9.80 14.38 -19.83
N SER A 438 10.90 13.97 -19.18
CA SER A 438 11.16 12.57 -18.85
C SER A 438 10.05 11.96 -17.96
N THR A 439 9.47 12.75 -17.07
CA THR A 439 8.38 12.31 -16.20
C THR A 439 7.12 11.99 -17.02
N PHE A 440 6.76 12.85 -17.96
CA PHE A 440 5.63 12.59 -18.87
C PHE A 440 5.90 11.43 -19.84
N LEU A 441 7.10 11.34 -20.41
CA LEU A 441 7.47 10.23 -21.29
C LEU A 441 7.41 8.86 -20.55
N ARG A 442 7.83 8.83 -19.30
CA ARG A 442 7.69 7.59 -18.47
C ARG A 442 6.23 7.25 -18.18
N ALA A 443 5.39 8.24 -17.90
CA ALA A 443 3.96 7.99 -17.68
C ALA A 443 3.32 7.39 -18.93
N ILE A 444 3.61 7.97 -20.12
CA ILE A 444 3.15 7.45 -21.42
C ILE A 444 3.65 6.03 -21.67
N ALA A 445 4.89 5.72 -21.33
CA ALA A 445 5.47 4.40 -21.55
C ALA A 445 4.91 3.33 -20.60
N ASN A 446 4.25 3.72 -19.51
CA ASN A 446 3.63 2.82 -18.51
C ASN A 446 2.13 2.62 -18.75
N GLU A 447 1.52 3.30 -19.74
CA GLU A 447 0.14 3.06 -20.20
C GLU A 447 0.06 1.76 -21.03
#